data_8b603d8618b2c0660b110d11c256b558
#
_entry.id   8b603d8618b2c0660b110d11c256b558
#
_cell.length_a   1.000
_cell.length_b   1.000
_cell.length_c   1.000
_cell.angle_alpha   90.00
_cell.angle_beta   90.00
_cell.angle_gamma   90.00
#
_symmetry.space_group_name_H-M   'P 1'
#
loop_
_entity.id
_entity.type
_entity.pdbx_description
1 polymer ?
#
loop_
_entity_poly.entity_id
_entity_poly.type
_entity_poly.pdbx_seq_one_letter_code
_entity_poly.pdbx_strand_id
1 'polypeptide(L)'
;SDVCSSDLRPFKTHLNAFDQEMTLRIATELYLKRCVVGGVDRVFEVGRIFRNEGVDSTHSPEFTTLESYEAYADQYVMADRIKEIILNAADAIGAGRTIETPKGTVNLDGEWRWVSVYPGLSEAVGVEITPETDASVLREIAAKHDVKIDPAWGAQKLVIELFGEIVEPTLIDPTFVCDYPPLAQPLARPHRSKPGVIEAWDLIIGGMERGTAFSELIDPVIQRERLTEQSLMAAGGDPEAMQLDEDFLRALEYGAPPMGGIGLGIDRLVMLFTNVGIRETILFPLLKPEA
;
A
#
# COMPACT_ATOMS: atom_id res chain seq x y z
N SER A 1 0.51 7.12 5.16
CA SER A 1 0.37 6.11 4.09
C SER A 1 -0.23 4.84 4.68
N ASP A 2 -1.46 4.54 4.30
CA ASP A 2 -2.29 3.56 5.01
C ASP A 2 -2.23 2.15 4.42
N VAL A 3 -1.26 1.86 3.58
CA VAL A 3 -1.07 0.56 2.96
C VAL A 3 0.30 -0.04 3.25
N CYS A 4 0.98 0.43 4.27
CA CYS A 4 2.08 -0.36 4.82
C CYS A 4 1.51 -1.66 5.37
N SER A 5 1.84 -2.77 4.75
CA SER A 5 1.44 -4.11 5.16
C SER A 5 1.87 -4.48 6.59
N SER A 6 2.65 -3.63 7.24
CA SER A 6 3.08 -3.78 8.62
C SER A 6 2.03 -3.43 9.66
N ASP A 7 0.99 -2.66 9.32
CA ASP A 7 0.03 -2.09 10.28
C ASP A 7 -1.33 -2.82 10.28
N LEU A 8 -1.44 -4.00 9.65
CA LEU A 8 -2.72 -4.66 9.41
C LEU A 8 -3.18 -5.52 10.59
N ARG A 9 -4.25 -5.11 11.28
CA ARG A 9 -4.85 -5.86 12.37
C ARG A 9 -6.05 -6.68 11.89
N PRO A 10 -6.06 -8.01 12.05
CA PRO A 10 -7.19 -8.83 11.67
C PRO A 10 -8.31 -8.80 12.71
N PHE A 11 -9.56 -8.93 12.26
CA PHE A 11 -10.66 -9.34 13.13
C PHE A 11 -10.56 -10.84 13.42
N LYS A 12 -10.57 -11.20 14.71
CA LYS A 12 -10.59 -12.62 15.15
C LYS A 12 -12.02 -13.12 15.20
N THR A 13 -12.21 -14.37 14.83
CA THR A 13 -13.48 -15.07 14.89
C THR A 13 -13.26 -16.54 15.23
N HIS A 14 -14.34 -17.30 15.44
CA HIS A 14 -14.28 -18.72 15.79
C HIS A 14 -15.15 -19.55 14.86
N LEU A 15 -14.58 -20.64 14.30
CA LEU A 15 -15.30 -21.58 13.49
C LEU A 15 -15.82 -22.72 14.38
N ASN A 16 -17.10 -22.69 14.74
CA ASN A 16 -17.72 -23.64 15.66
C ASN A 16 -17.62 -25.10 15.18
N ALA A 17 -17.70 -25.33 13.86
CA ALA A 17 -17.69 -26.68 13.30
C ALA A 17 -16.38 -27.47 13.56
N PHE A 18 -15.27 -26.76 13.70
CA PHE A 18 -13.94 -27.35 13.91
C PHE A 18 -13.28 -26.89 15.21
N ASP A 19 -14.00 -26.13 16.05
CA ASP A 19 -13.46 -25.54 17.28
C ASP A 19 -12.12 -24.82 17.04
N GLN A 20 -12.11 -23.96 15.99
CA GLN A 20 -10.90 -23.34 15.47
C GLN A 20 -10.98 -21.84 15.47
N GLU A 21 -9.96 -21.17 16.05
CA GLU A 21 -9.75 -19.74 15.90
C GLU A 21 -9.39 -19.40 14.45
N MET A 22 -10.02 -18.38 13.92
CA MET A 22 -9.83 -17.88 12.57
C MET A 22 -9.71 -16.35 12.56
N THR A 23 -9.29 -15.80 11.42
CA THR A 23 -9.30 -14.36 11.16
C THR A 23 -10.09 -14.06 9.90
N LEU A 24 -10.73 -12.90 9.86
CA LEU A 24 -11.23 -12.36 8.60
C LEU A 24 -10.06 -11.92 7.74
N ARG A 25 -10.19 -12.05 6.41
CA ARG A 25 -9.12 -11.72 5.47
C ARG A 25 -8.78 -10.23 5.49
N ILE A 26 -7.51 -9.91 5.57
CA ILE A 26 -6.94 -8.55 5.56
C ILE A 26 -6.39 -8.17 4.18
N ALA A 27 -6.14 -9.15 3.31
CA ALA A 27 -5.68 -9.06 1.93
C ALA A 27 -5.92 -10.39 1.21
N THR A 28 -5.88 -10.39 -0.13
CA THR A 28 -5.94 -11.62 -0.95
C THR A 28 -4.59 -11.96 -1.58
N GLU A 29 -3.60 -11.12 -1.39
CA GLU A 29 -2.26 -11.13 -2.00
C GLU A 29 -1.60 -12.52 -2.02
N LEU A 30 -1.39 -13.15 -0.86
CA LEU A 30 -0.64 -14.41 -0.79
C LEU A 30 -1.36 -15.56 -1.52
N TYR A 31 -2.70 -15.54 -1.54
CA TYR A 31 -3.47 -16.55 -2.27
C TYR A 31 -3.40 -16.35 -3.79
N LEU A 32 -3.48 -15.10 -4.25
CA LEU A 32 -3.40 -14.79 -5.68
C LEU A 32 -1.98 -15.03 -6.22
N LYS A 33 -0.95 -14.72 -5.46
CA LYS A 33 0.44 -15.09 -5.80
C LYS A 33 0.62 -16.61 -5.94
N ARG A 34 0.00 -17.41 -5.05
CA ARG A 34 0.00 -18.88 -5.18
C ARG A 34 -0.67 -19.35 -6.48
N CYS A 35 -1.74 -18.67 -6.93
CA CYS A 35 -2.34 -18.97 -8.23
C CYS A 35 -1.36 -18.75 -9.39
N VAL A 36 -0.57 -17.67 -9.33
CA VAL A 36 0.46 -17.38 -10.34
C VAL A 36 1.58 -18.44 -10.30
N VAL A 37 2.04 -18.84 -9.12
CA VAL A 37 2.99 -19.95 -8.96
C VAL A 37 2.42 -21.25 -9.53
N GLY A 38 1.12 -21.46 -9.39
CA GLY A 38 0.40 -22.62 -9.94
C GLY A 38 0.17 -22.58 -11.45
N GLY A 39 0.65 -21.54 -12.15
CA GLY A 39 0.59 -21.43 -13.61
C GLY A 39 -0.58 -20.60 -14.16
N VAL A 40 -1.24 -19.80 -13.32
CA VAL A 40 -2.23 -18.81 -13.79
C VAL A 40 -1.49 -17.53 -14.17
N ASP A 41 -1.40 -17.20 -15.46
CA ASP A 41 -0.62 -16.07 -15.96
C ASP A 41 -1.13 -14.71 -15.44
N ARG A 42 -2.46 -14.57 -15.30
CA ARG A 42 -3.11 -13.35 -14.81
C ARG A 42 -4.29 -13.72 -13.93
N VAL A 43 -4.34 -13.12 -12.77
CA VAL A 43 -5.39 -13.35 -11.79
C VAL A 43 -5.80 -12.06 -11.13
N PHE A 44 -7.09 -11.92 -10.83
CA PHE A 44 -7.58 -10.82 -10.00
C PHE A 44 -8.74 -11.28 -9.11
N GLU A 45 -8.94 -10.57 -8.03
CA GLU A 45 -10.12 -10.68 -7.18
C GLU A 45 -10.61 -9.27 -6.81
N VAL A 46 -11.92 -9.08 -6.86
CA VAL A 46 -12.60 -7.91 -6.26
C VAL A 46 -13.40 -8.44 -5.09
N GLY A 47 -13.09 -7.97 -3.89
CA GLY A 47 -13.71 -8.53 -2.71
C GLY A 47 -13.64 -7.63 -1.48
N ARG A 48 -14.39 -8.05 -0.44
CA ARG A 48 -14.38 -7.40 0.87
C ARG A 48 -13.15 -7.79 1.65
N ILE A 49 -12.53 -6.76 2.23
CA ILE A 49 -11.36 -6.85 3.12
C ILE A 49 -11.76 -6.28 4.47
N PHE A 50 -11.18 -6.82 5.53
CA PHE A 50 -11.51 -6.48 6.90
C PHE A 50 -10.24 -6.15 7.67
N ARG A 51 -10.12 -4.90 8.15
CA ARG A 51 -8.98 -4.43 8.94
C ARG A 51 -9.49 -3.79 10.23
N ASN A 52 -9.03 -4.29 11.37
CA ASN A 52 -9.43 -3.81 12.69
C ASN A 52 -8.58 -2.62 13.13
N GLU A 53 -8.68 -1.55 12.36
CA GLU A 53 -7.91 -0.32 12.51
C GLU A 53 -8.81 0.87 12.83
N GLY A 54 -8.27 2.10 12.67
CA GLY A 54 -9.02 3.33 12.87
C GLY A 54 -10.22 3.48 11.95
N VAL A 55 -11.21 4.25 12.38
CA VAL A 55 -12.41 4.58 11.62
C VAL A 55 -12.53 6.10 11.52
N ASP A 56 -12.42 6.65 10.31
CA ASP A 56 -12.53 8.08 10.05
C ASP A 56 -13.26 8.38 8.73
N SER A 57 -13.05 9.53 8.12
CA SER A 57 -13.67 9.91 6.85
C SER A 57 -13.10 9.19 5.63
N THR A 58 -11.94 8.55 5.77
CA THR A 58 -11.16 7.89 4.71
C THR A 58 -10.92 6.41 4.97
N HIS A 59 -11.21 5.93 6.19
CA HIS A 59 -11.01 4.55 6.64
C HIS A 59 -12.29 3.92 7.15
N SER A 60 -12.54 2.70 6.69
CA SER A 60 -13.60 1.82 7.17
C SER A 60 -13.01 0.46 7.52
N PRO A 61 -13.46 -0.21 8.59
CA PRO A 61 -12.96 -1.52 8.97
C PRO A 61 -13.36 -2.62 7.98
N GLU A 62 -14.34 -2.35 7.13
CA GLU A 62 -14.78 -3.16 6.00
C GLU A 62 -14.77 -2.29 4.75
N PHE A 63 -14.08 -2.74 3.70
CA PHE A 63 -13.99 -2.01 2.44
C PHE A 63 -13.74 -2.98 1.28
N THR A 64 -13.83 -2.50 0.05
CA THR A 64 -13.63 -3.30 -1.15
C THR A 64 -12.29 -2.98 -1.80
N THR A 65 -11.50 -4.02 -2.09
CA THR A 65 -10.30 -3.90 -2.92
C THR A 65 -10.43 -4.69 -4.21
N LEU A 66 -9.70 -4.25 -5.23
CA LEU A 66 -9.28 -5.07 -6.35
C LEU A 66 -7.81 -5.38 -6.15
N GLU A 67 -7.45 -6.66 -6.13
CA GLU A 67 -6.07 -7.10 -6.21
C GLU A 67 -5.86 -7.92 -7.48
N SER A 68 -4.75 -7.68 -8.20
CA SER A 68 -4.42 -8.45 -9.39
C SER A 68 -2.92 -8.69 -9.52
N TYR A 69 -2.57 -9.85 -10.09
CA TYR A 69 -1.18 -10.29 -10.28
C TYR A 69 -1.01 -10.80 -11.70
N GLU A 70 0.12 -10.43 -12.33
CA GLU A 70 0.45 -10.80 -13.69
C GLU A 70 1.89 -11.35 -13.75
N ALA A 71 2.04 -12.58 -14.29
CA ALA A 71 3.35 -13.18 -14.52
C ALA A 71 4.12 -12.41 -15.59
N TYR A 72 5.44 -12.33 -15.42
CA TYR A 72 6.36 -11.63 -16.31
C TYR A 72 6.11 -10.12 -16.44
N ALA A 73 5.43 -9.53 -15.45
CA ALA A 73 5.21 -8.10 -15.30
C ALA A 73 6.11 -7.52 -14.20
N ASP A 74 6.21 -6.20 -14.15
CA ASP A 74 6.90 -5.44 -13.12
C ASP A 74 6.10 -4.19 -12.72
N GLN A 75 6.64 -3.37 -11.82
CA GLN A 75 5.99 -2.15 -11.34
C GLN A 75 5.55 -1.18 -12.45
N TYR A 76 6.25 -1.15 -13.59
CA TYR A 76 5.91 -0.25 -14.70
C TYR A 76 4.72 -0.77 -15.50
N VAL A 77 4.67 -2.08 -15.76
CA VAL A 77 3.49 -2.72 -16.35
C VAL A 77 2.28 -2.54 -15.45
N MET A 78 2.45 -2.66 -14.13
CA MET A 78 1.38 -2.44 -13.17
C MET A 78 0.90 -0.98 -13.14
N ALA A 79 1.79 0.00 -13.36
CA ALA A 79 1.42 1.41 -13.47
C ALA A 79 0.54 1.67 -14.70
N ASP A 80 0.86 1.06 -15.85
CA ASP A 80 0.01 1.14 -17.03
C ASP A 80 -1.35 0.48 -16.77
N ARG A 81 -1.40 -0.67 -16.10
CA ARG A 81 -2.66 -1.38 -15.77
C ARG A 81 -3.57 -0.54 -14.88
N ILE A 82 -3.06 0.02 -13.80
CA ILE A 82 -3.90 0.82 -12.88
C ILE A 82 -4.40 2.09 -13.57
N LYS A 83 -3.57 2.72 -14.39
CA LYS A 83 -3.97 3.86 -15.21
C LYS A 83 -5.12 3.49 -16.15
N GLU A 84 -4.99 2.40 -16.90
CA GLU A 84 -6.06 1.90 -17.79
C GLU A 84 -7.35 1.62 -17.01
N ILE A 85 -7.28 0.98 -15.84
CA ILE A 85 -8.44 0.69 -15.00
C ILE A 85 -9.16 1.98 -14.60
N ILE A 86 -8.43 2.98 -14.09
CA ILE A 86 -9.00 4.24 -13.63
C ILE A 86 -9.61 5.03 -14.80
N LEU A 87 -8.90 5.12 -15.93
CA LEU A 87 -9.39 5.83 -17.10
C LEU A 87 -10.64 5.17 -17.70
N ASN A 88 -10.66 3.84 -17.81
CA ASN A 88 -11.82 3.09 -18.29
C ASN A 88 -13.02 3.20 -17.32
N ALA A 89 -12.77 3.21 -16.01
CA ALA A 89 -13.82 3.45 -15.02
C ALA A 89 -14.42 4.85 -15.15
N ALA A 90 -13.59 5.89 -15.32
CA ALA A 90 -14.05 7.25 -15.55
C ALA A 90 -14.93 7.36 -16.81
N ASP A 91 -14.52 6.72 -17.92
CA ASP A 91 -15.28 6.68 -19.16
C ASP A 91 -16.62 5.95 -19.00
N ALA A 92 -16.60 4.79 -18.35
CA ALA A 92 -17.78 3.96 -18.17
C ALA A 92 -18.90 4.64 -17.37
N ILE A 93 -18.53 5.49 -16.41
CA ILE A 93 -19.50 6.24 -15.59
C ILE A 93 -19.74 7.67 -16.09
N GLY A 94 -19.06 8.10 -17.14
CA GLY A 94 -19.18 9.47 -17.69
C GLY A 94 -18.65 10.56 -16.76
N ALA A 95 -17.67 10.25 -15.89
CA ALA A 95 -17.11 11.21 -14.93
C ALA A 95 -16.25 12.30 -15.61
N GLY A 96 -15.78 12.06 -16.84
CA GLY A 96 -14.83 12.93 -17.52
C GLY A 96 -13.39 12.71 -17.00
N ARG A 97 -12.49 13.61 -17.42
CA ARG A 97 -11.05 13.52 -17.09
C ARG A 97 -10.59 14.61 -16.12
N THR A 98 -11.44 15.57 -15.85
CA THR A 98 -11.20 16.63 -14.86
C THR A 98 -12.12 16.41 -13.68
N ILE A 99 -11.56 16.21 -12.50
CA ILE A 99 -12.31 15.85 -11.29
C ILE A 99 -12.02 16.90 -10.22
N GLU A 100 -13.07 17.52 -9.71
CA GLU A 100 -12.98 18.42 -8.58
C GLU A 100 -12.85 17.62 -7.27
N THR A 101 -11.84 17.94 -6.45
CA THR A 101 -11.64 17.34 -5.13
C THR A 101 -11.53 18.43 -4.07
N PRO A 102 -11.67 18.13 -2.78
CA PRO A 102 -11.49 19.10 -1.71
C PRO A 102 -10.10 19.75 -1.68
N LYS A 103 -9.09 19.07 -2.25
CA LYS A 103 -7.70 19.54 -2.28
C LYS A 103 -7.32 20.25 -3.60
N GLY A 104 -8.19 20.24 -4.60
CA GLY A 104 -7.94 20.86 -5.90
C GLY A 104 -8.47 20.05 -7.07
N THR A 105 -8.33 20.59 -8.27
CA THR A 105 -8.77 19.97 -9.52
C THR A 105 -7.72 18.95 -9.99
N VAL A 106 -8.14 17.71 -10.19
CA VAL A 106 -7.32 16.61 -10.73
C VAL A 106 -7.52 16.50 -12.23
N ASN A 107 -6.43 16.39 -12.98
CA ASN A 107 -6.46 16.15 -14.42
C ASN A 107 -5.95 14.73 -14.74
N LEU A 108 -6.86 13.81 -15.09
CA LEU A 108 -6.52 12.44 -15.44
C LEU A 108 -5.91 12.28 -16.84
N ASP A 109 -6.10 13.25 -17.75
CA ASP A 109 -5.48 13.26 -19.10
C ASP A 109 -4.07 13.85 -19.08
N GLY A 110 -3.65 14.44 -17.94
CA GLY A 110 -2.30 14.96 -17.74
C GLY A 110 -1.22 13.89 -17.67
N GLU A 111 -0.01 14.34 -17.43
CA GLU A 111 1.10 13.44 -17.14
C GLU A 111 0.88 12.77 -15.78
N TRP A 112 1.00 11.45 -15.73
CA TRP A 112 1.07 10.69 -14.49
C TRP A 112 2.54 10.63 -14.06
N ARG A 113 2.90 11.48 -13.10
CA ARG A 113 4.29 11.73 -12.70
C ARG A 113 4.84 10.60 -11.83
N TRP A 114 6.16 10.49 -11.80
CA TRP A 114 6.90 9.64 -10.89
C TRP A 114 7.69 10.51 -9.91
N VAL A 115 7.52 10.27 -8.62
CA VAL A 115 8.23 10.96 -7.54
C VAL A 115 8.88 9.92 -6.64
N SER A 116 10.20 9.97 -6.55
CA SER A 116 10.95 9.11 -5.65
C SER A 116 10.93 9.65 -4.22
N VAL A 117 10.73 8.78 -3.22
CA VAL A 117 10.56 9.16 -1.82
C VAL A 117 11.71 10.03 -1.30
N TYR A 118 12.94 9.57 -1.43
CA TYR A 118 14.10 10.29 -0.90
C TYR A 118 14.34 11.64 -1.57
N PRO A 119 14.43 11.75 -2.90
CA PRO A 119 14.54 13.04 -3.59
C PRO A 119 13.35 13.97 -3.34
N GLY A 120 12.13 13.44 -3.35
CA GLY A 120 10.92 14.25 -3.12
C GLY A 120 10.88 14.84 -1.71
N LEU A 121 11.24 14.05 -0.70
CA LEU A 121 11.36 14.54 0.67
C LEU A 121 12.50 15.57 0.79
N SER A 122 13.66 15.29 0.17
CA SER A 122 14.81 16.22 0.16
C SER A 122 14.44 17.59 -0.39
N GLU A 123 13.71 17.63 -1.51
CA GLU A 123 13.23 18.87 -2.13
C GLU A 123 12.28 19.62 -1.20
N ALA A 124 11.34 18.92 -0.58
CA ALA A 124 10.33 19.53 0.28
C ALA A 124 10.91 20.12 1.57
N VAL A 125 11.93 19.48 2.17
CA VAL A 125 12.52 19.95 3.43
C VAL A 125 13.78 20.80 3.26
N GLY A 126 14.34 20.84 2.04
CA GLY A 126 15.55 21.61 1.72
C GLY A 126 16.85 21.03 2.29
N VAL A 127 16.86 19.72 2.60
CA VAL A 127 18.02 18.96 3.13
C VAL A 127 18.14 17.67 2.35
N GLU A 128 19.35 17.28 1.95
CA GLU A 128 19.59 16.01 1.25
C GLU A 128 19.30 14.82 2.19
N ILE A 129 18.40 13.97 1.74
CA ILE A 129 17.99 12.74 2.44
C ILE A 129 18.24 11.54 1.53
N THR A 130 18.95 10.55 2.07
CA THR A 130 19.33 9.31 1.38
C THR A 130 18.98 8.09 2.25
N PRO A 131 19.06 6.85 1.73
CA PRO A 131 18.87 5.65 2.55
C PRO A 131 19.83 5.55 3.76
N GLU A 132 20.97 6.24 3.71
CA GLU A 132 22.00 6.27 4.76
C GLU A 132 21.79 7.42 5.77
N THR A 133 20.80 8.27 5.58
CA THR A 133 20.53 9.40 6.51
C THR A 133 20.22 8.91 7.92
N ASP A 134 20.93 9.46 8.90
CA ASP A 134 20.74 9.07 10.30
C ASP A 134 19.36 9.49 10.84
N ALA A 135 18.80 8.64 11.70
CA ALA A 135 17.50 8.89 12.32
C ALA A 135 17.44 10.18 13.14
N SER A 136 18.58 10.65 13.71
CA SER A 136 18.63 11.91 14.44
C SER A 136 18.32 13.12 13.57
N VAL A 137 18.85 13.15 12.32
CA VAL A 137 18.57 14.20 11.34
C VAL A 137 17.09 14.21 10.98
N LEU A 138 16.51 13.02 10.76
CA LEU A 138 15.09 12.88 10.42
C LEU A 138 14.18 13.34 11.58
N ARG A 139 14.57 13.11 12.84
CA ARG A 139 13.84 13.62 14.01
C ARG A 139 13.90 15.15 14.12
N GLU A 140 15.02 15.78 13.77
CA GLU A 140 15.13 17.24 13.71
C GLU A 140 14.21 17.82 12.62
N ILE A 141 14.13 17.16 11.47
CA ILE A 141 13.20 17.53 10.39
C ILE A 141 11.75 17.41 10.87
N ALA A 142 11.41 16.28 11.53
CA ALA A 142 10.08 16.08 12.09
C ALA A 142 9.68 17.20 13.06
N ALA A 143 10.58 17.55 13.97
CA ALA A 143 10.36 18.64 14.93
C ALA A 143 10.17 20.01 14.23
N LYS A 144 10.95 20.30 13.18
CA LYS A 144 10.85 21.54 12.41
C LYS A 144 9.53 21.68 11.64
N HIS A 145 8.95 20.55 11.22
CA HIS A 145 7.71 20.49 10.43
C HIS A 145 6.48 20.11 11.25
N ASP A 146 6.57 20.08 12.59
CA ASP A 146 5.51 19.69 13.53
C ASP A 146 4.93 18.28 13.26
N VAL A 147 5.72 17.37 12.67
CA VAL A 147 5.33 15.98 12.43
C VAL A 147 5.48 15.18 13.73
N LYS A 148 4.40 14.53 14.14
CA LYS A 148 4.41 13.67 15.34
C LYS A 148 5.09 12.34 15.01
N ILE A 149 6.08 11.99 15.79
CA ILE A 149 6.84 10.75 15.63
C ILE A 149 6.89 9.97 16.93
N ASP A 150 7.00 8.64 16.83
CA ASP A 150 7.34 7.79 17.95
C ASP A 150 8.87 7.78 18.14
N PRO A 151 9.39 8.00 19.34
CA PRO A 151 10.83 7.91 19.62
C PRO A 151 11.48 6.58 19.26
N ALA A 152 10.71 5.48 19.20
CA ALA A 152 11.18 4.15 18.84
C ALA A 152 11.39 3.96 17.33
N TRP A 153 10.85 4.85 16.47
CA TRP A 153 10.95 4.68 15.02
C TRP A 153 12.39 4.80 14.51
N GLY A 154 12.79 3.85 13.67
CA GLY A 154 14.06 3.88 12.94
C GLY A 154 13.99 4.80 11.70
N ALA A 155 15.16 5.00 11.05
CA ALA A 155 15.28 5.93 9.91
C ALA A 155 14.29 5.63 8.78
N GLN A 156 14.10 4.38 8.40
CA GLN A 156 13.18 4.01 7.31
C GLN A 156 11.72 4.40 7.63
N LYS A 157 11.25 4.11 8.84
CA LYS A 157 9.88 4.49 9.27
C LYS A 157 9.73 6.01 9.31
N LEU A 158 10.74 6.73 9.82
CA LEU A 158 10.74 8.20 9.83
C LEU A 158 10.65 8.80 8.44
N VAL A 159 11.37 8.25 7.44
CA VAL A 159 11.30 8.71 6.04
C VAL A 159 9.89 8.53 5.47
N ILE A 160 9.28 7.36 5.71
CA ILE A 160 7.90 7.06 5.24
C ILE A 160 6.91 8.07 5.82
N GLU A 161 6.95 8.27 7.15
CA GLU A 161 6.03 9.18 7.83
C GLU A 161 6.25 10.65 7.43
N LEU A 162 7.51 11.09 7.35
CA LEU A 162 7.81 12.45 6.90
C LEU A 162 7.34 12.71 5.48
N PHE A 163 7.50 11.73 4.57
CA PHE A 163 7.00 11.86 3.20
C PHE A 163 5.48 11.95 3.18
N GLY A 164 4.81 11.07 3.91
CA GLY A 164 3.34 11.02 4.02
C GLY A 164 2.73 12.31 4.57
N GLU A 165 3.36 12.91 5.59
CA GLU A 165 2.84 14.14 6.22
C GLU A 165 3.21 15.42 5.44
N ILE A 166 4.40 15.48 4.82
CA ILE A 166 4.93 16.70 4.22
C ILE A 166 4.67 16.78 2.70
N VAL A 167 4.87 15.66 1.98
CA VAL A 167 4.87 15.65 0.51
C VAL A 167 3.55 15.16 -0.06
N GLU A 168 3.05 14.01 0.39
CA GLU A 168 1.87 13.35 -0.17
C GLU A 168 0.63 14.26 -0.25
N PRO A 169 0.29 15.08 0.77
CA PRO A 169 -0.87 15.98 0.71
C PRO A 169 -0.80 17.03 -0.40
N THR A 170 0.39 17.29 -0.97
CA THR A 170 0.61 18.26 -2.03
C THR A 170 0.45 17.68 -3.44
N LEU A 171 0.37 16.34 -3.56
CA LEU A 171 0.29 15.62 -4.82
C LEU A 171 -1.16 15.52 -5.30
N ILE A 172 -1.61 16.52 -6.07
CA ILE A 172 -3.00 16.63 -6.52
C ILE A 172 -3.23 15.82 -7.80
N ASP A 173 -2.42 16.03 -8.84
CA ASP A 173 -2.49 15.25 -10.07
C ASP A 173 -1.94 13.84 -9.87
N PRO A 174 -2.34 12.85 -10.71
CA PRO A 174 -1.89 11.48 -10.58
C PRO A 174 -0.38 11.37 -10.48
N THR A 175 0.11 10.81 -9.37
CA THR A 175 1.54 10.70 -9.09
C THR A 175 1.86 9.31 -8.52
N PHE A 176 2.75 8.58 -9.18
CA PHE A 176 3.35 7.36 -8.65
C PHE A 176 4.51 7.76 -7.72
N VAL A 177 4.33 7.56 -6.44
CA VAL A 177 5.38 7.72 -5.42
C VAL A 177 6.15 6.41 -5.35
N CYS A 178 7.45 6.42 -5.60
CA CYS A 178 8.25 5.21 -5.74
C CYS A 178 9.56 5.25 -4.93
N ASP A 179 10.35 4.17 -5.04
CA ASP A 179 11.64 4.03 -4.37
C ASP A 179 11.52 4.12 -2.83
N TYR A 180 10.54 3.45 -2.28
CA TYR A 180 10.35 3.32 -0.85
C TYR A 180 11.50 2.56 -0.18
N PRO A 181 11.78 2.81 1.12
CA PRO A 181 12.66 1.93 1.88
C PRO A 181 12.04 0.52 2.05
N PRO A 182 12.86 -0.54 2.22
CA PRO A 182 12.38 -1.92 2.32
C PRO A 182 11.34 -2.20 3.41
N LEU A 183 11.36 -1.42 4.49
CA LEU A 183 10.40 -1.54 5.58
C LEU A 183 8.96 -1.26 5.13
N ALA A 184 8.76 -0.42 4.12
CA ALA A 184 7.43 -0.04 3.64
C ALA A 184 6.63 -1.23 3.10
N GLN A 185 7.30 -2.13 2.34
CA GLN A 185 6.64 -3.25 1.67
C GLN A 185 7.54 -4.51 1.70
N PRO A 186 7.39 -5.38 2.70
CA PRO A 186 8.25 -6.55 2.88
C PRO A 186 8.09 -7.61 1.76
N LEU A 187 7.00 -7.55 1.00
CA LEU A 187 6.69 -8.45 -0.11
C LEU A 187 7.14 -7.89 -1.48
N ALA A 188 7.69 -6.67 -1.50
CA ALA A 188 8.20 -6.04 -2.72
C ALA A 188 9.68 -6.40 -2.97
N ARG A 189 10.04 -6.49 -4.24
CA ARG A 189 11.40 -6.81 -4.69
C ARG A 189 12.38 -5.67 -4.36
N PRO A 190 13.62 -5.97 -3.91
CA PRO A 190 14.70 -4.97 -3.89
C PRO A 190 14.90 -4.36 -5.28
N HIS A 191 15.12 -3.05 -5.35
CA HIS A 191 15.30 -2.36 -6.62
C HIS A 191 16.55 -2.86 -7.35
N ARG A 192 16.40 -3.20 -8.65
CA ARG A 192 17.44 -3.81 -9.48
C ARG A 192 18.72 -2.98 -9.64
N SER A 193 18.62 -1.65 -9.54
CA SER A 193 19.73 -0.73 -9.81
C SER A 193 19.90 0.37 -8.76
N LYS A 194 19.02 0.48 -7.76
CA LYS A 194 19.09 1.49 -6.70
C LYS A 194 19.19 0.79 -5.35
N PRO A 195 20.38 0.73 -4.73
CA PRO A 195 20.51 0.15 -3.39
C PRO A 195 19.66 0.87 -2.33
N GLY A 196 19.19 0.13 -1.33
CA GLY A 196 18.48 0.70 -0.18
C GLY A 196 16.98 0.99 -0.41
N VAL A 197 16.46 0.73 -1.62
CA VAL A 197 15.04 0.92 -1.95
C VAL A 197 14.44 -0.31 -2.62
N ILE A 198 13.12 -0.31 -2.76
CA ILE A 198 12.34 -1.40 -3.37
C ILE A 198 11.65 -0.96 -4.66
N GLU A 199 11.29 -1.93 -5.52
CA GLU A 199 10.48 -1.71 -6.72
C GLU A 199 9.00 -1.72 -6.34
N ALA A 200 8.55 -0.63 -5.75
CA ALA A 200 7.17 -0.41 -5.33
C ALA A 200 6.77 1.03 -5.59
N TRP A 201 5.48 1.26 -5.77
CA TRP A 201 4.90 2.59 -5.81
C TRP A 201 3.51 2.63 -5.18
N ASP A 202 3.15 3.80 -4.65
CA ASP A 202 1.80 4.17 -4.29
C ASP A 202 1.28 5.22 -5.27
N LEU A 203 0.05 5.07 -5.75
CA LEU A 203 -0.59 6.04 -6.63
C LEU A 203 -1.37 7.05 -5.80
N ILE A 204 -0.89 8.28 -5.79
CA ILE A 204 -1.55 9.39 -5.12
C ILE A 204 -2.35 10.20 -6.15
N ILE A 205 -3.63 10.43 -5.88
CA ILE A 205 -4.51 11.30 -6.67
C ILE A 205 -5.38 12.11 -5.71
N GLY A 206 -5.36 13.44 -5.84
CA GLY A 206 -6.08 14.35 -4.96
C GLY A 206 -5.52 14.34 -3.53
N GLY A 207 -4.20 14.14 -3.38
CA GLY A 207 -3.50 14.07 -2.10
C GLY A 207 -3.91 12.88 -1.24
N MET A 208 -4.33 11.78 -1.86
CA MET A 208 -4.71 10.54 -1.18
C MET A 208 -4.29 9.34 -2.02
N GLU A 209 -3.74 8.33 -1.35
CA GLU A 209 -3.43 7.04 -1.95
C GLU A 209 -4.70 6.37 -2.50
N ARG A 210 -4.63 5.89 -3.75
CA ARG A 210 -5.71 5.16 -4.43
C ARG A 210 -5.38 3.69 -4.64
N GLY A 211 -4.09 3.38 -4.77
CA GLY A 211 -3.62 2.02 -4.94
C GLY A 211 -2.12 1.92 -4.81
N THR A 212 -1.64 0.70 -4.73
CA THR A 212 -0.22 0.35 -4.60
C THR A 212 0.15 -0.76 -5.57
N ALA A 213 1.40 -0.85 -5.96
CA ALA A 213 1.91 -1.99 -6.70
C ALA A 213 3.39 -2.22 -6.51
N PHE A 214 3.81 -3.43 -6.79
CA PHE A 214 5.23 -3.82 -6.72
C PHE A 214 5.64 -4.66 -7.93
N SER A 215 6.97 -4.67 -8.21
CA SER A 215 7.59 -5.88 -8.71
C SER A 215 7.71 -6.83 -7.52
N GLU A 216 7.12 -8.00 -7.61
CA GLU A 216 6.99 -8.92 -6.48
C GLU A 216 8.33 -9.53 -6.06
N LEU A 217 8.52 -9.70 -4.77
CA LEU A 217 9.62 -10.50 -4.23
C LEU A 217 9.31 -11.98 -4.42
N ILE A 218 10.10 -12.63 -5.27
CA ILE A 218 9.93 -14.05 -5.63
C ILE A 218 11.03 -14.95 -5.08
N ASP A 219 12.10 -14.35 -4.52
CA ASP A 219 13.19 -15.10 -3.91
C ASP A 219 12.76 -15.60 -2.52
N PRO A 220 12.62 -16.93 -2.31
CA PRO A 220 12.13 -17.48 -1.05
C PRO A 220 13.11 -17.25 0.12
N VAL A 221 14.41 -17.11 -0.16
CA VAL A 221 15.42 -16.86 0.88
C VAL A 221 15.27 -15.46 1.44
N ILE A 222 15.26 -14.45 0.58
CA ILE A 222 15.07 -13.05 0.97
C ILE A 222 13.67 -12.86 1.58
N GLN A 223 12.65 -13.52 1.04
CA GLN A 223 11.29 -13.43 1.58
C GLN A 223 11.22 -14.00 3.00
N ARG A 224 11.88 -15.13 3.27
CA ARG A 224 11.97 -15.73 4.60
C ARG A 224 12.67 -14.79 5.58
N GLU A 225 13.78 -14.18 5.17
CA GLU A 225 14.50 -13.22 6.00
C GLU A 225 13.58 -12.06 6.42
N ARG A 226 12.89 -11.43 5.46
CA ARG A 226 11.99 -10.31 5.74
C ARG A 226 10.79 -10.69 6.61
N LEU A 227 10.14 -11.83 6.34
CA LEU A 227 9.03 -12.30 7.18
C LEU A 227 9.49 -12.70 8.58
N THR A 228 10.73 -13.18 8.74
CA THR A 228 11.31 -13.46 10.04
C THR A 228 11.56 -12.17 10.83
N GLU A 229 12.10 -11.14 10.18
CA GLU A 229 12.28 -9.82 10.79
C GLU A 229 10.94 -9.22 11.25
N GLN A 230 9.90 -9.30 10.41
CA GLN A 230 8.55 -8.88 10.76
C GLN A 230 8.00 -9.68 11.97
N SER A 231 8.16 -11.00 11.97
CA SER A 231 7.72 -11.85 13.09
C SER A 231 8.45 -11.53 14.40
N LEU A 232 9.71 -11.14 14.35
CA LEU A 232 10.47 -10.71 15.54
C LEU A 232 9.97 -9.35 16.06
N MET A 233 9.60 -8.41 15.19
CA MET A 233 8.95 -7.17 15.58
C MET A 233 7.62 -7.44 16.27
N ALA A 234 6.78 -8.36 15.73
CA ALA A 234 5.55 -8.81 16.35
C ALA A 234 5.76 -9.42 17.73
N ALA A 235 6.78 -10.26 17.89
CA ALA A 235 7.13 -10.87 19.18
C ALA A 235 7.66 -9.83 20.18
N GLY A 236 8.26 -8.74 19.71
CA GLY A 236 8.70 -7.59 20.51
C GLY A 236 7.57 -6.69 20.99
N GLY A 237 6.31 -7.00 20.62
CA GLY A 237 5.13 -6.25 21.04
C GLY A 237 4.57 -5.33 19.94
N ASP A 238 5.09 -5.40 18.72
CA ASP A 238 4.50 -4.76 17.55
C ASP A 238 3.29 -5.60 17.10
N PRO A 239 2.04 -5.13 17.33
CA PRO A 239 0.84 -5.89 17.02
C PRO A 239 0.55 -5.97 15.52
N GLU A 240 1.34 -5.30 14.71
CA GLU A 240 1.12 -5.00 13.32
C GLU A 240 2.02 -5.82 12.39
N ALA A 241 3.08 -6.44 12.94
CA ALA A 241 4.04 -7.19 12.16
C ALA A 241 3.49 -8.54 11.67
N MET A 242 3.81 -8.87 10.41
CA MET A 242 3.38 -10.11 9.75
C MET A 242 3.93 -11.36 10.44
N GLN A 243 3.13 -12.41 10.51
CA GLN A 243 3.58 -13.73 10.94
C GLN A 243 4.23 -14.48 9.76
N LEU A 244 5.19 -15.35 10.10
CA LEU A 244 5.84 -16.22 9.13
C LEU A 244 4.82 -17.20 8.52
N ASP A 245 4.59 -17.13 7.20
CA ASP A 245 3.74 -18.05 6.44
C ASP A 245 4.60 -19.08 5.71
N GLU A 246 4.79 -20.25 6.32
CA GLU A 246 5.58 -21.34 5.76
C GLU A 246 4.96 -21.95 4.49
N ASP A 247 3.63 -21.90 4.35
CA ASP A 247 2.96 -22.42 3.15
C ASP A 247 3.16 -21.47 1.96
N PHE A 248 3.20 -20.18 2.20
CA PHE A 248 3.55 -19.22 1.16
C PHE A 248 5.02 -19.34 0.74
N LEU A 249 5.94 -19.43 1.70
CA LEU A 249 7.37 -19.65 1.40
C LEU A 249 7.60 -20.91 0.60
N ARG A 250 6.95 -22.02 0.99
CA ARG A 250 7.00 -23.28 0.24
C ARG A 250 6.46 -23.10 -1.19
N ALA A 251 5.41 -22.32 -1.39
CA ALA A 251 4.91 -22.04 -2.73
C ALA A 251 5.95 -21.31 -3.58
N LEU A 252 6.65 -20.31 -3.03
CA LEU A 252 7.74 -19.63 -3.74
C LEU A 252 8.89 -20.59 -4.12
N GLU A 253 9.22 -21.54 -3.25
CA GLU A 253 10.27 -22.55 -3.48
C GLU A 253 9.95 -23.49 -4.66
N TYR A 254 8.68 -23.65 -5.04
CA TYR A 254 8.30 -24.39 -6.26
C TYR A 254 8.68 -23.66 -7.56
N GLY A 255 9.06 -22.39 -7.49
CA GLY A 255 9.52 -21.60 -8.63
C GLY A 255 8.50 -20.55 -9.04
N ALA A 256 8.39 -19.48 -8.25
CA ALA A 256 7.58 -18.32 -8.63
C ALA A 256 8.16 -17.62 -9.87
N PRO A 257 7.37 -17.36 -10.92
CA PRO A 257 7.82 -16.53 -12.04
C PRO A 257 7.99 -15.08 -11.57
N PRO A 258 8.83 -14.27 -12.24
CA PRO A 258 8.77 -12.83 -12.06
C PRO A 258 7.32 -12.37 -12.23
N MET A 259 6.83 -11.51 -11.33
CA MET A 259 5.44 -11.03 -11.42
C MET A 259 5.31 -9.62 -10.87
N GLY A 260 4.30 -8.91 -11.32
CA GLY A 260 3.87 -7.65 -10.76
C GLY A 260 2.48 -7.78 -10.15
N GLY A 261 2.23 -7.05 -9.08
CA GLY A 261 0.94 -7.02 -8.40
C GLY A 261 0.42 -5.61 -8.17
N ILE A 262 -0.91 -5.46 -8.15
CA ILE A 262 -1.63 -4.21 -7.87
C ILE A 262 -2.63 -4.46 -6.76
N GLY A 263 -2.72 -3.51 -5.83
CA GLY A 263 -3.86 -3.31 -4.94
C GLY A 263 -4.54 -1.98 -5.25
N LEU A 264 -5.85 -1.98 -5.50
CA LEU A 264 -6.65 -0.78 -5.77
C LEU A 264 -7.84 -0.73 -4.82
N GLY A 265 -7.93 0.34 -4.03
CA GLY A 265 -9.07 0.60 -3.16
C GLY A 265 -10.29 1.05 -3.97
N ILE A 266 -11.28 0.17 -4.13
CA ILE A 266 -12.51 0.48 -4.91
C ILE A 266 -13.30 1.59 -4.25
N ASP A 267 -13.48 1.56 -2.93
CA ASP A 267 -14.18 2.62 -2.21
C ASP A 267 -13.46 3.97 -2.36
N ARG A 268 -12.12 3.99 -2.30
CA ARG A 268 -11.33 5.20 -2.53
C ARG A 268 -11.43 5.69 -3.99
N LEU A 269 -11.58 4.79 -4.98
CA LEU A 269 -11.84 5.19 -6.35
C LEU A 269 -13.24 5.80 -6.51
N VAL A 270 -14.26 5.24 -5.85
CA VAL A 270 -15.61 5.82 -5.80
C VAL A 270 -15.57 7.21 -5.15
N MET A 271 -14.86 7.38 -4.03
CA MET A 271 -14.66 8.69 -3.38
C MET A 271 -14.05 9.71 -4.35
N LEU A 272 -13.08 9.31 -5.17
CA LEU A 272 -12.46 10.21 -6.16
C LEU A 272 -13.48 10.74 -7.16
N PHE A 273 -14.31 9.86 -7.72
CA PHE A 273 -15.26 10.24 -8.77
C PHE A 273 -16.53 10.93 -8.24
N THR A 274 -16.88 10.73 -6.98
CA THR A 274 -18.14 11.25 -6.41
C THR A 274 -17.94 12.36 -5.38
N ASN A 275 -16.68 12.58 -4.96
CA ASN A 275 -16.31 13.58 -3.94
C ASN A 275 -17.08 13.40 -2.60
N VAL A 276 -17.25 12.14 -2.18
CA VAL A 276 -17.92 11.78 -0.91
C VAL A 276 -16.93 11.12 0.05
N GLY A 277 -17.29 11.00 1.33
CA GLY A 277 -16.52 10.24 2.32
C GLY A 277 -16.70 8.72 2.17
N ILE A 278 -15.79 7.93 2.74
CA ILE A 278 -15.81 6.46 2.60
C ILE A 278 -17.12 5.82 3.11
N ARG A 279 -17.77 6.41 4.11
CA ARG A 279 -19.05 5.88 4.63
C ARG A 279 -20.18 5.98 3.61
N GLU A 280 -20.11 6.92 2.69
CA GLU A 280 -21.11 7.11 1.64
C GLU A 280 -20.90 6.20 0.44
N THR A 281 -19.73 5.55 0.34
CA THR A 281 -19.45 4.53 -0.70
C THR A 281 -19.95 3.14 -0.31
N ILE A 282 -20.29 2.93 0.97
CA ILE A 282 -20.72 1.65 1.54
C ILE A 282 -22.20 1.72 1.85
N LEU A 283 -23.00 0.77 1.32
CA LEU A 283 -24.46 0.78 1.47
C LEU A 283 -24.93 0.74 2.95
N PHE A 284 -24.25 -0.03 3.78
CA PHE A 284 -24.52 -0.15 5.21
C PHE A 284 -23.24 0.01 6.01
N PRO A 285 -22.71 1.25 6.11
CA PRO A 285 -21.45 1.47 6.80
C PRO A 285 -21.58 1.24 8.30
N LEU A 286 -20.46 0.87 8.94
CA LEU A 286 -20.40 0.84 10.39
C LEU A 286 -20.60 2.27 10.92
N LEU A 287 -21.63 2.44 11.75
CA LEU A 287 -21.90 3.69 12.45
C LEU A 287 -21.41 3.58 13.89
N LYS A 288 -20.89 4.69 14.40
CA LYS A 288 -20.57 4.79 15.83
C LYS A 288 -21.89 4.69 16.61
N PRO A 289 -21.97 3.84 17.66
CA PRO A 289 -23.17 3.80 18.51
C PRO A 289 -23.50 5.19 19.05
N GLU A 290 -24.78 5.53 19.05
CA GLU A 290 -25.26 6.70 19.78
C GLU A 290 -24.98 6.48 21.27
N ALA A 291 -24.39 7.47 21.94
CA ALA A 291 -24.07 7.41 23.36
C ALA A 291 -25.29 7.52 24.26
#